data_0c1a4623eb1d8e47571ae0b71f7b0278
#
_entry.id   0c1a4623eb1d8e47571ae0b71f7b0278
#
_cell.length_a   1.000
_cell.length_b   1.000
_cell.length_c   1.000
_cell.angle_alpha   90.00
_cell.angle_beta   90.00
_cell.angle_gamma   90.00
#
_symmetry.space_group_name_H-M   'P 1'
#
loop_
_entity.id
_entity.type
_entity.pdbx_description
1 polymer ?
#
loop_
_entity_poly.entity_id
_entity_poly.type
_entity_poly.pdbx_seq_one_letter_code
_entity_poly.pdbx_strand_id
1 'polypeptide(L)'
;MPKVLLLTAGYGEGHNAAARGLHAALTERGADAEIIDLFALTGGAFYERSRRDYIALINRAPRVWSAVFSLIHHFPIVPLLLPFLGKMRRALAALLAEQRPAAVVSVYPIYAYLIRQIYPDPAARPFAFHTVVTDSITINSVWHRAPSDTFLLPNDASAEVMRRAGVPGGKLRVLGFPVPPRFARDRPERPAPPPPRILYMINSGHDQAPGIVARLLAIPGIHLTVAYGRDESLRAR
;
A
#
# COMPACT_ATOMS: atom_id res chain seq x y z
N MET A 1 17.86 -8.58 18.71
CA MET A 1 17.52 -7.58 17.66
C MET A 1 16.09 -7.15 17.88
N PRO A 2 15.72 -5.88 17.66
CA PRO A 2 14.34 -5.46 17.80
C PRO A 2 13.48 -6.10 16.70
N LYS A 3 12.35 -6.71 17.10
CA LYS A 3 11.39 -7.30 16.17
C LYS A 3 10.45 -6.24 15.61
N VAL A 4 10.27 -6.24 14.30
CA VAL A 4 9.37 -5.30 13.59
C VAL A 4 8.37 -6.10 12.77
N LEU A 5 7.08 -5.87 13.01
CA LEU A 5 6.01 -6.48 12.20
C LEU A 5 5.55 -5.49 11.12
N LEU A 6 5.55 -5.94 9.87
CA LEU A 6 5.09 -5.20 8.70
C LEU A 6 3.73 -5.75 8.26
N LEU A 7 2.65 -5.03 8.56
CA LEU A 7 1.28 -5.47 8.27
C LEU A 7 0.84 -4.97 6.89
N THR A 8 0.58 -5.90 5.98
CA THR A 8 0.14 -5.63 4.60
C THR A 8 -1.19 -6.31 4.28
N ALA A 9 -1.74 -6.02 3.11
CA ALA A 9 -2.90 -6.70 2.54
C ALA A 9 -2.78 -6.81 1.03
N GLY A 10 -3.09 -7.97 0.47
CA GLY A 10 -2.93 -8.29 -0.94
C GLY A 10 -4.00 -7.70 -1.86
N TYR A 11 -4.70 -6.63 -1.47
CA TYR A 11 -5.67 -5.91 -2.31
C TYR A 11 -5.03 -5.00 -3.37
N GLY A 12 -3.72 -5.02 -3.49
CA GLY A 12 -2.97 -4.29 -4.52
C GLY A 12 -1.47 -4.47 -4.33
N GLU A 13 -0.72 -4.46 -5.44
CA GLU A 13 0.74 -4.63 -5.38
C GLU A 13 1.45 -3.45 -4.71
N GLY A 14 0.83 -2.26 -4.65
CA GLY A 14 1.42 -1.08 -4.00
C GLY A 14 1.73 -1.32 -2.52
N HIS A 15 0.78 -1.88 -1.77
CA HIS A 15 0.95 -2.20 -0.35
C HIS A 15 2.05 -3.26 -0.15
N ASN A 16 2.00 -4.32 -0.94
CA ASN A 16 2.98 -5.41 -0.87
C ASN A 16 4.39 -4.94 -1.29
N ALA A 17 4.49 -4.08 -2.30
CA ALA A 17 5.77 -3.49 -2.72
C ALA A 17 6.37 -2.62 -1.62
N ALA A 18 5.56 -1.78 -0.95
CA ALA A 18 5.99 -0.98 0.19
C ALA A 18 6.46 -1.86 1.35
N ALA A 19 5.71 -2.93 1.69
CA ALA A 19 6.12 -3.87 2.74
C ALA A 19 7.44 -4.56 2.41
N ARG A 20 7.63 -5.03 1.16
CA ARG A 20 8.89 -5.62 0.71
C ARG A 20 10.06 -4.64 0.72
N GLY A 21 9.82 -3.38 0.33
CA GLY A 21 10.84 -2.33 0.39
C GLY A 21 11.32 -2.06 1.82
N LEU A 22 10.37 -1.93 2.75
CA LEU A 22 10.67 -1.77 4.17
C LEU A 22 11.38 -2.99 4.76
N HIS A 23 10.89 -4.19 4.46
CA HIS A 23 11.51 -5.44 4.94
C HIS A 23 12.98 -5.52 4.50
N ALA A 24 13.27 -5.31 3.22
CA ALA A 24 14.63 -5.33 2.71
C ALA A 24 15.52 -4.30 3.43
N ALA A 25 15.03 -3.06 3.60
CA ALA A 25 15.80 -2.00 4.25
C ALA A 25 16.04 -2.26 5.75
N LEU A 26 15.08 -2.84 6.45
CA LEU A 26 15.19 -3.18 7.87
C LEU A 26 16.15 -4.38 8.08
N THR A 27 16.02 -5.42 7.26
CA THR A 27 16.90 -6.60 7.30
C THR A 27 18.35 -6.21 7.01
N GLU A 28 18.62 -5.34 6.03
CA GLU A 28 19.97 -4.82 5.76
C GLU A 28 20.56 -4.04 6.94
N ARG A 29 19.73 -3.48 7.81
CA ARG A 29 20.15 -2.80 9.04
C ARG A 29 20.17 -3.70 10.28
N GLY A 30 19.97 -5.00 10.09
CA GLY A 30 20.03 -5.98 11.17
C GLY A 30 18.79 -6.03 12.06
N ALA A 31 17.65 -5.51 11.64
CA ALA A 31 16.38 -5.71 12.34
C ALA A 31 15.77 -7.08 11.99
N ASP A 32 15.11 -7.69 12.96
CA ASP A 32 14.25 -8.87 12.74
C ASP A 32 12.90 -8.38 12.23
N ALA A 33 12.72 -8.32 10.91
CA ALA A 33 11.51 -7.82 10.28
C ALA A 33 10.70 -8.95 9.62
N GLU A 34 9.39 -8.95 9.83
CA GLU A 34 8.47 -9.96 9.28
C GLU A 34 7.28 -9.30 8.58
N ILE A 35 6.95 -9.76 7.36
CA ILE A 35 5.78 -9.30 6.61
C ILE A 35 4.60 -10.23 6.87
N ILE A 36 3.48 -9.66 7.29
CA ILE A 36 2.27 -10.42 7.63
C ILE A 36 1.06 -9.85 6.89
N ASP A 37 0.34 -10.71 6.18
CA ASP A 37 -0.98 -10.46 5.60
C ASP A 37 -2.04 -11.24 6.39
N LEU A 38 -2.67 -10.57 7.37
CA LEU A 38 -3.72 -11.20 8.17
C LEU A 38 -5.01 -11.43 7.38
N PHE A 39 -5.25 -10.71 6.28
CA PHE A 39 -6.38 -10.99 5.40
C PHE A 39 -6.21 -12.35 4.73
N ALA A 40 -5.02 -12.65 4.23
CA ALA A 40 -4.69 -13.96 3.67
C ALA A 40 -4.77 -15.06 4.73
N LEU A 41 -4.21 -14.83 5.92
CA LEU A 41 -4.16 -15.84 7.00
C LEU A 41 -5.53 -16.15 7.60
N THR A 42 -6.44 -15.17 7.66
CA THR A 42 -7.73 -15.33 8.37
C THR A 42 -8.93 -15.43 7.45
N GLY A 43 -8.83 -14.94 6.21
CA GLY A 43 -9.96 -14.75 5.30
C GLY A 43 -10.28 -15.94 4.41
N GLY A 44 -9.30 -16.85 4.16
CA GLY A 44 -9.50 -18.04 3.36
C GLY A 44 -10.10 -17.73 1.97
N ALA A 45 -11.06 -18.56 1.52
CA ALA A 45 -11.71 -18.43 0.21
C ALA A 45 -12.46 -17.09 0.03
N PHE A 46 -12.99 -16.52 1.11
CA PHE A 46 -13.66 -15.21 1.08
C PHE A 46 -12.67 -14.09 0.72
N TYR A 47 -11.48 -14.11 1.30
CA TYR A 47 -10.43 -13.15 0.97
C TYR A 47 -10.02 -13.23 -0.50
N GLU A 48 -9.78 -14.43 -1.00
CA GLU A 48 -9.39 -14.64 -2.40
C GLU A 48 -10.47 -14.18 -3.38
N ARG A 49 -11.74 -14.38 -3.03
CA ARG A 49 -12.86 -13.89 -3.82
C ARG A 49 -12.93 -12.36 -3.79
N SER A 50 -12.92 -11.75 -2.60
CA SER A 50 -13.00 -10.30 -2.45
C SER A 50 -11.84 -9.58 -3.13
N ARG A 51 -10.64 -10.16 -3.09
CA ARG A 51 -9.47 -9.63 -3.81
C ARG A 51 -9.66 -9.65 -5.32
N ARG A 52 -10.17 -10.76 -5.87
CA ARG A 52 -10.47 -10.85 -7.31
C ARG A 52 -11.55 -9.87 -7.72
N ASP A 53 -12.62 -9.77 -6.95
CA ASP A 53 -13.75 -8.87 -7.20
C ASP A 53 -13.30 -7.41 -7.13
N TYR A 54 -12.44 -7.05 -6.17
CA TYR A 54 -11.82 -5.72 -6.05
C TYR A 54 -10.98 -5.37 -7.28
N ILE A 55 -10.10 -6.27 -7.73
CA ILE A 55 -9.26 -6.06 -8.92
C ILE A 55 -10.13 -5.95 -10.17
N ALA A 56 -11.16 -6.80 -10.30
CA ALA A 56 -12.11 -6.73 -11.41
C ALA A 56 -12.88 -5.42 -11.42
N LEU A 57 -13.32 -4.94 -10.27
CA LEU A 57 -14.04 -3.66 -10.12
C LEU A 57 -13.19 -2.48 -10.58
N ILE A 58 -11.94 -2.39 -10.14
CA ILE A 58 -11.02 -1.30 -10.55
C ILE A 58 -10.79 -1.31 -12.06
N ASN A 59 -10.61 -2.50 -12.65
CA ASN A 59 -10.26 -2.63 -14.07
C ASN A 59 -11.46 -2.49 -15.00
N ARG A 60 -12.62 -3.05 -14.64
CA ARG A 60 -13.80 -3.12 -15.52
C ARG A 60 -14.83 -2.02 -15.28
N ALA A 61 -14.88 -1.48 -14.06
CA ALA A 61 -15.85 -0.47 -13.67
C ALA A 61 -15.23 0.69 -12.87
N PRO A 62 -14.26 1.43 -13.44
CA PRO A 62 -13.52 2.47 -12.71
C PRO A 62 -14.43 3.60 -12.18
N ARG A 63 -15.54 3.89 -12.86
CA ARG A 63 -16.53 4.89 -12.39
C ARG A 63 -17.25 4.43 -11.11
N VAL A 64 -17.59 3.13 -11.03
CA VAL A 64 -18.20 2.54 -9.82
C VAL A 64 -17.18 2.54 -8.70
N TRP A 65 -15.93 2.17 -8.98
CA TRP A 65 -14.85 2.27 -7.99
C TRP A 65 -14.66 3.69 -7.48
N SER A 66 -14.68 4.71 -8.35
CA SER A 66 -14.59 6.11 -7.95
C SER A 66 -15.71 6.51 -7.00
N ALA A 67 -16.95 6.06 -7.24
CA ALA A 67 -18.07 6.32 -6.35
C ALA A 67 -17.90 5.62 -4.99
N VAL A 68 -17.45 4.35 -4.97
CA VAL A 68 -17.14 3.61 -3.74
C VAL A 68 -16.01 4.29 -2.96
N PHE A 69 -14.94 4.70 -3.64
CA PHE A 69 -13.81 5.42 -3.03
C PHE A 69 -14.28 6.73 -2.40
N SER A 70 -15.12 7.49 -3.10
CA SER A 70 -15.72 8.73 -2.59
C SER A 70 -16.62 8.47 -1.37
N LEU A 71 -17.42 7.42 -1.42
CA LEU A 71 -18.27 7.01 -0.28
C LEU A 71 -17.43 6.71 0.96
N ILE A 72 -16.37 5.91 0.83
CA ILE A 72 -15.43 5.59 1.91
C ILE A 72 -14.73 6.86 2.41
N HIS A 73 -14.41 7.79 1.52
CA HIS A 73 -13.77 9.06 1.87
C HIS A 73 -14.67 9.93 2.75
N HIS A 74 -15.95 10.08 2.41
CA HIS A 74 -16.86 10.99 3.10
C HIS A 74 -17.51 10.35 4.34
N PHE A 75 -17.79 9.06 4.32
CA PHE A 75 -18.46 8.36 5.41
C PHE A 75 -17.52 7.44 6.18
N PRO A 76 -17.70 7.30 7.51
CA PRO A 76 -16.88 6.41 8.34
C PRO A 76 -17.34 4.93 8.20
N ILE A 77 -17.21 4.36 7.00
CA ILE A 77 -17.67 2.99 6.70
C ILE A 77 -16.86 1.93 7.45
N VAL A 78 -15.54 2.15 7.61
CA VAL A 78 -14.66 1.17 8.25
C VAL A 78 -15.13 0.78 9.65
N PRO A 79 -15.51 1.69 10.56
CA PRO A 79 -16.08 1.33 11.87
C PRO A 79 -17.27 0.39 11.79
N LEU A 80 -18.13 0.51 10.76
CA LEU A 80 -19.29 -0.37 10.56
C LEU A 80 -18.88 -1.78 10.12
N LEU A 81 -17.71 -1.94 9.49
CA LEU A 81 -17.20 -3.22 9.05
C LEU A 81 -16.36 -3.94 10.12
N LEU A 82 -15.90 -3.24 11.16
CA LEU A 82 -15.05 -3.82 12.20
C LEU A 82 -15.65 -5.03 12.94
N PRO A 83 -16.98 -5.12 13.22
CA PRO A 83 -17.55 -6.30 13.82
C PRO A 83 -17.32 -7.58 13.00
N PHE A 84 -17.32 -7.47 11.66
CA PHE A 84 -17.07 -8.59 10.76
C PHE A 84 -15.58 -9.00 10.70
N LEU A 85 -14.67 -8.15 11.18
CA LEU A 85 -13.24 -8.41 11.26
C LEU A 85 -12.82 -9.02 12.62
N GLY A 86 -13.74 -9.53 13.41
CA GLY A 86 -13.49 -10.08 14.74
C GLY A 86 -12.45 -11.22 14.75
N LYS A 87 -12.46 -12.10 13.74
CA LYS A 87 -11.45 -13.17 13.58
C LYS A 87 -10.06 -12.58 13.36
N MET A 88 -9.93 -11.60 12.47
CA MET A 88 -8.68 -10.91 12.17
C MET A 88 -8.17 -10.13 13.39
N ARG A 89 -9.06 -9.44 14.13
CA ARG A 89 -8.69 -8.73 15.35
C ARG A 89 -8.12 -9.68 16.40
N ARG A 90 -8.74 -10.86 16.62
CA ARG A 90 -8.21 -11.87 17.56
C ARG A 90 -6.87 -12.42 17.11
N ALA A 91 -6.70 -12.70 15.81
CA ALA A 91 -5.43 -13.16 15.25
C ALA A 91 -4.32 -12.11 15.43
N LEU A 92 -4.65 -10.83 15.16
CA LEU A 92 -3.70 -9.73 15.39
C LEU A 92 -3.33 -9.61 16.88
N ALA A 93 -4.30 -9.68 17.79
CA ALA A 93 -4.04 -9.60 19.22
C ALA A 93 -3.12 -10.74 19.70
N ALA A 94 -3.40 -11.98 19.25
CA ALA A 94 -2.58 -13.15 19.57
C ALA A 94 -1.15 -12.99 19.03
N LEU A 95 -1.00 -12.57 17.79
CA LEU A 95 0.29 -12.32 17.15
C LEU A 95 1.10 -11.26 17.92
N LEU A 96 0.50 -10.15 18.30
CA LEU A 96 1.16 -9.09 19.06
C LEU A 96 1.60 -9.55 20.45
N ALA A 97 0.78 -10.38 21.12
CA ALA A 97 1.09 -10.93 22.42
C ALA A 97 2.24 -11.97 22.37
N GLU A 98 2.25 -12.80 21.32
CA GLU A 98 3.27 -13.83 21.10
C GLU A 98 4.60 -13.22 20.69
N GLN A 99 4.58 -12.38 19.66
CA GLN A 99 5.77 -11.85 19.00
C GLN A 99 6.44 -10.69 19.77
N ARG A 100 5.67 -9.98 20.61
CA ARG A 100 6.12 -8.82 21.40
C ARG A 100 7.00 -7.86 20.60
N PRO A 101 6.54 -7.34 19.46
CA PRO A 101 7.36 -6.50 18.61
C PRO A 101 7.76 -5.19 19.30
N ALA A 102 8.92 -4.66 18.96
CA ALA A 102 9.33 -3.32 19.35
C ALA A 102 8.59 -2.25 18.53
N ALA A 103 8.24 -2.57 17.27
CA ALA A 103 7.47 -1.70 16.41
C ALA A 103 6.55 -2.50 15.48
N VAL A 104 5.40 -1.89 15.17
CA VAL A 104 4.46 -2.38 14.15
C VAL A 104 4.32 -1.30 13.09
N VAL A 105 4.51 -1.67 11.84
CA VAL A 105 4.38 -0.77 10.69
C VAL A 105 3.25 -1.30 9.80
N SER A 106 2.21 -0.49 9.61
CA SER A 106 1.11 -0.83 8.72
C SER A 106 1.28 -0.13 7.38
N VAL A 107 1.22 -0.88 6.29
CA VAL A 107 1.13 -0.35 4.93
C VAL A 107 -0.30 -0.44 4.37
N TYR A 108 -1.29 -0.81 5.21
CA TYR A 108 -2.70 -0.92 4.84
C TYR A 108 -3.59 -0.31 5.94
N PRO A 109 -4.54 0.58 5.63
CA PRO A 109 -5.17 1.45 6.63
C PRO A 109 -6.02 0.71 7.68
N ILE A 110 -6.57 -0.46 7.35
CA ILE A 110 -7.48 -1.20 8.26
C ILE A 110 -6.80 -1.61 9.57
N TYR A 111 -5.50 -1.90 9.55
CA TYR A 111 -4.79 -2.33 10.75
C TYR A 111 -4.77 -1.27 11.86
N ALA A 112 -4.74 0.02 11.51
CA ALA A 112 -4.81 1.09 12.49
C ALA A 112 -6.12 1.06 13.28
N TYR A 113 -7.24 0.71 12.65
CA TYR A 113 -8.53 0.54 13.31
C TYR A 113 -8.55 -0.69 14.22
N LEU A 114 -7.97 -1.81 13.78
CA LEU A 114 -7.88 -3.03 14.58
C LEU A 114 -6.98 -2.83 15.81
N ILE A 115 -5.83 -2.17 15.64
CA ILE A 115 -4.91 -1.84 16.74
C ILE A 115 -5.60 -0.93 17.75
N ARG A 116 -6.37 0.08 17.29
CA ARG A 116 -7.17 0.93 18.19
C ARG A 116 -8.23 0.16 19.00
N GLN A 117 -8.81 -0.90 18.41
CA GLN A 117 -9.74 -1.76 19.15
C GLN A 117 -9.05 -2.65 20.20
N ILE A 118 -7.82 -3.12 19.91
CA ILE A 118 -7.03 -3.95 20.82
C ILE A 118 -6.43 -3.08 21.94
N TYR A 119 -5.93 -1.89 21.59
CA TYR A 119 -5.33 -0.89 22.48
C TYR A 119 -6.09 0.44 22.34
N PRO A 120 -7.23 0.61 23.03
CA PRO A 120 -8.01 1.86 22.98
C PRO A 120 -7.20 3.06 23.48
N ASP A 121 -6.36 2.85 24.51
CA ASP A 121 -5.38 3.82 24.97
C ASP A 121 -4.03 3.56 24.26
N PRO A 122 -3.56 4.49 23.42
CA PRO A 122 -2.26 4.36 22.76
C PRO A 122 -1.07 4.29 23.74
N ALA A 123 -1.19 4.88 24.94
CA ALA A 123 -0.13 4.84 25.95
C ALA A 123 0.05 3.45 26.59
N ALA A 124 -1.00 2.61 26.59
CA ALA A 124 -0.94 1.23 27.07
C ALA A 124 -0.34 0.25 26.06
N ARG A 125 -0.04 0.71 24.85
CA ARG A 125 0.50 -0.12 23.77
C ARG A 125 2.01 -0.36 23.98
N PRO A 126 2.47 -1.65 24.01
CA PRO A 126 3.87 -1.96 24.32
C PRO A 126 4.84 -1.83 23.12
N PHE A 127 4.43 -1.24 22.02
CA PHE A 127 5.22 -1.06 20.79
C PHE A 127 4.92 0.28 20.13
N ALA A 128 5.88 0.80 19.36
CA ALA A 128 5.64 1.94 18.49
C ALA A 128 4.80 1.54 17.27
N PHE A 129 3.81 2.37 16.88
CA PHE A 129 2.94 2.09 15.75
C PHE A 129 3.07 3.16 14.66
N HIS A 130 3.47 2.73 13.47
CA HIS A 130 3.68 3.59 12.32
C HIS A 130 2.77 3.19 11.16
N THR A 131 2.20 4.17 10.47
CA THR A 131 1.42 3.96 9.25
C THR A 131 2.17 4.53 8.05
N VAL A 132 2.45 3.69 7.08
CA VAL A 132 3.00 4.09 5.78
C VAL A 132 1.84 4.28 4.82
N VAL A 133 1.60 5.52 4.43
CA VAL A 133 0.55 5.87 3.47
C VAL A 133 1.06 5.58 2.06
N THR A 134 0.44 4.62 1.40
CA THR A 134 0.81 4.21 0.04
C THR A 134 0.04 4.97 -1.04
N ASP A 135 -0.99 5.74 -0.66
CA ASP A 135 -1.67 6.67 -1.53
C ASP A 135 -0.84 7.95 -1.68
N SER A 136 -0.86 8.57 -2.87
CA SER A 136 -0.16 9.82 -3.13
C SER A 136 -1.15 10.88 -3.58
N ILE A 137 -1.06 12.09 -3.00
CA ILE A 137 -1.87 13.28 -3.29
C ILE A 137 -3.36 13.07 -2.95
N THR A 138 -4.03 12.10 -3.57
CA THR A 138 -5.43 11.75 -3.32
C THR A 138 -5.51 10.70 -2.21
N ILE A 139 -5.38 11.15 -0.95
CA ILE A 139 -5.40 10.26 0.22
C ILE A 139 -6.83 10.05 0.69
N ASN A 140 -7.29 8.80 0.74
CA ASN A 140 -8.58 8.49 1.32
C ASN A 140 -8.59 8.73 2.83
N SER A 141 -9.71 9.21 3.36
CA SER A 141 -9.86 9.50 4.79
C SER A 141 -9.65 8.28 5.71
N VAL A 142 -9.77 7.09 5.18
CA VAL A 142 -9.49 5.85 5.92
C VAL A 142 -8.07 5.80 6.49
N TRP A 143 -7.10 6.49 5.87
CA TRP A 143 -5.72 6.53 6.35
C TRP A 143 -5.52 7.31 7.64
N HIS A 144 -6.30 8.38 7.85
CA HIS A 144 -6.09 9.31 8.97
C HIS A 144 -7.19 9.29 10.03
N ARG A 145 -8.31 8.59 9.81
CA ARG A 145 -9.39 8.45 10.82
C ARG A 145 -9.06 7.48 11.95
N ALA A 146 -7.99 6.71 11.83
CA ALA A 146 -7.47 5.89 12.92
C ALA A 146 -6.10 6.41 13.36
N PRO A 147 -5.81 6.42 14.68
CA PRO A 147 -4.59 7.00 15.21
C PRO A 147 -3.36 6.14 14.88
N SER A 148 -2.23 6.85 14.66
CA SER A 148 -0.90 6.28 14.56
C SER A 148 0.07 7.18 15.34
N ASP A 149 1.21 6.67 15.76
CA ASP A 149 2.24 7.51 16.37
C ASP A 149 2.87 8.40 15.31
N THR A 150 3.09 7.81 14.12
CA THR A 150 3.69 8.51 12.98
C THR A 150 3.06 8.03 11.68
N PHE A 151 2.84 8.95 10.77
CA PHE A 151 2.48 8.69 9.39
C PHE A 151 3.69 8.96 8.48
N LEU A 152 4.11 7.95 7.74
CA LEU A 152 5.19 8.03 6.76
C LEU A 152 4.56 8.26 5.38
N LEU A 153 4.96 9.33 4.71
CA LEU A 153 4.28 9.88 3.55
C LEU A 153 5.21 9.94 2.32
N PRO A 154 4.67 9.75 1.11
CA PRO A 154 5.47 9.73 -0.10
C PRO A 154 5.98 11.12 -0.54
N ASN A 155 5.28 12.19 -0.22
CA ASN A 155 5.64 13.56 -0.65
C ASN A 155 4.94 14.64 0.20
N ASP A 156 5.36 15.90 0.03
CA ASP A 156 4.82 17.04 0.78
C ASP A 156 3.36 17.35 0.45
N ALA A 157 2.91 17.11 -0.79
CA ALA A 157 1.51 17.28 -1.17
C ALA A 157 0.60 16.34 -0.36
N SER A 158 1.05 15.09 -0.15
CA SER A 158 0.36 14.13 0.72
C SER A 158 0.35 14.58 2.18
N ALA A 159 1.46 15.15 2.67
CA ALA A 159 1.52 15.70 4.03
C ALA A 159 0.55 16.87 4.22
N GLU A 160 0.40 17.73 3.21
CA GLU A 160 -0.55 18.83 3.24
C GLU A 160 -2.00 18.34 3.30
N VAL A 161 -2.37 17.32 2.52
CA VAL A 161 -3.70 16.68 2.60
C VAL A 161 -3.97 16.17 4.02
N MET A 162 -3.00 15.49 4.64
CA MET A 162 -3.13 14.96 6.00
C MET A 162 -3.24 16.08 7.04
N ARG A 163 -2.48 17.18 6.90
CA ARG A 163 -2.60 18.36 7.79
C ARG A 163 -3.97 19.01 7.71
N ARG A 164 -4.51 19.22 6.50
CA ARG A 164 -5.86 19.74 6.28
C ARG A 164 -6.95 18.82 6.85
N ALA A 165 -6.68 17.53 6.90
CA ALA A 165 -7.56 16.55 7.54
C ALA A 165 -7.42 16.52 9.08
N GLY A 166 -6.62 17.41 9.68
CA GLY A 166 -6.46 17.55 11.12
C GLY A 166 -5.39 16.68 11.76
N VAL A 167 -4.55 15.99 10.99
CA VAL A 167 -3.44 15.22 11.54
C VAL A 167 -2.33 16.16 12.02
N PRO A 168 -1.89 16.09 13.29
CA PRO A 168 -0.85 16.93 13.82
C PRO A 168 0.45 16.82 13.01
N GLY A 169 1.05 17.98 12.64
CA GLY A 169 2.26 18.01 11.83
C GLY A 169 3.45 17.25 12.44
N GLY A 170 3.54 17.22 13.78
CA GLY A 170 4.56 16.45 14.49
C GLY A 170 4.49 14.94 14.29
N LYS A 171 3.35 14.42 13.79
CA LYS A 171 3.18 13.01 13.44
C LYS A 171 3.48 12.68 11.96
N LEU A 172 3.69 13.69 11.12
CA LEU A 172 3.91 13.50 9.69
C LEU A 172 5.41 13.48 9.38
N ARG A 173 5.83 12.50 8.58
CA ARG A 173 7.20 12.37 8.08
C ARG A 173 7.17 12.09 6.59
N VAL A 174 7.73 13.00 5.80
CA VAL A 174 7.87 12.84 4.34
C VAL A 174 9.19 12.15 4.07
N LEU A 175 9.14 10.87 3.70
CA LEU A 175 10.32 10.03 3.50
C LEU A 175 10.38 9.40 2.10
N GLY A 176 9.39 9.65 1.26
CA GLY A 176 9.26 8.98 -0.02
C GLY A 176 8.46 7.68 0.07
N PHE A 177 8.23 7.04 -1.08
CA PHE A 177 7.62 5.72 -1.14
C PHE A 177 8.67 4.63 -0.85
N PRO A 178 8.37 3.65 0.02
CA PRO A 178 9.33 2.59 0.33
C PRO A 178 9.63 1.72 -0.90
N VAL A 179 10.88 1.72 -1.30
CA VAL A 179 11.40 0.86 -2.37
C VAL A 179 12.58 0.03 -1.85
N PRO A 180 12.86 -1.15 -2.42
CA PRO A 180 14.05 -1.90 -2.04
C PRO A 180 15.33 -1.08 -2.17
N PRO A 181 16.28 -1.17 -1.22
CA PRO A 181 17.50 -0.34 -1.19
C PRO A 181 18.35 -0.40 -2.47
N ARG A 182 18.27 -1.51 -3.22
CA ARG A 182 18.95 -1.65 -4.52
C ARG A 182 18.62 -0.52 -5.50
N PHE A 183 17.38 -0.01 -5.49
CA PHE A 183 16.99 1.09 -6.39
C PHE A 183 17.65 2.43 -6.06
N ALA A 184 18.09 2.61 -4.80
CA ALA A 184 18.86 3.78 -4.40
C ALA A 184 20.36 3.63 -4.74
N ARG A 185 20.90 2.40 -4.67
CA ARG A 185 22.32 2.10 -4.93
C ARG A 185 22.63 2.02 -6.42
N ASP A 186 21.73 1.36 -7.17
CA ASP A 186 21.96 1.05 -8.59
C ASP A 186 21.41 2.14 -9.51
N ARG A 187 21.30 3.37 -9.01
CA ARG A 187 20.80 4.49 -9.80
C ARG A 187 21.85 4.85 -10.87
N PRO A 188 21.50 4.83 -12.17
CA PRO A 188 22.42 5.24 -13.22
C PRO A 188 22.75 6.73 -13.06
N GLU A 189 24.03 7.07 -13.15
CA GLU A 189 24.51 8.45 -13.01
C GLU A 189 24.07 9.37 -14.15
N ARG A 190 23.75 8.80 -15.31
CA ARG A 190 23.36 9.55 -16.51
C ARG A 190 22.13 8.93 -17.18
N PRO A 191 21.31 9.76 -17.84
CA PRO A 191 20.28 9.26 -18.73
C PRO A 191 20.89 8.33 -19.79
N ALA A 192 20.16 7.27 -20.15
CA ALA A 192 20.59 6.42 -21.25
C ALA A 192 20.74 7.26 -22.55
N PRO A 193 21.79 7.00 -23.36
CA PRO A 193 21.94 7.69 -24.64
C PRO A 193 20.74 7.37 -25.57
N PRO A 194 20.49 8.21 -26.58
CA PRO A 194 19.50 7.94 -27.61
C PRO A 194 19.70 6.57 -28.28
N PRO A 195 18.62 5.87 -28.71
CA PRO A 195 17.22 6.33 -28.68
C PRO A 195 16.59 6.34 -27.28
N PRO A 196 15.63 7.24 -27.01
CA PRO A 196 14.91 7.27 -25.74
C PRO A 196 14.24 5.93 -25.43
N ARG A 197 14.40 5.45 -24.19
CA ARG A 197 13.80 4.19 -23.72
C ARG A 197 12.58 4.51 -22.88
N ILE A 198 11.41 4.00 -23.31
CA ILE A 198 10.14 4.18 -22.63
C ILE A 198 9.73 2.85 -22.01
N LEU A 199 9.42 2.86 -20.69
CA LEU A 199 8.76 1.75 -20.01
C LEU A 199 7.27 2.11 -19.83
N TYR A 200 6.39 1.38 -20.50
CA TYR A 200 4.95 1.48 -20.29
C TYR A 200 4.48 0.35 -19.38
N MET A 201 4.01 0.69 -18.19
CA MET A 201 3.47 -0.28 -17.22
C MET A 201 1.94 -0.25 -17.25
N ILE A 202 1.31 -1.38 -17.62
CA ILE A 202 -0.14 -1.51 -17.67
C ILE A 202 -0.65 -1.86 -16.28
N ASN A 203 -1.17 -0.86 -15.53
CA ASN A 203 -1.70 -1.05 -14.18
C ASN A 203 -3.23 -1.17 -14.16
N SER A 204 -3.91 -0.51 -15.10
CA SER A 204 -5.37 -0.50 -15.27
C SER A 204 -5.71 -0.13 -16.70
N GLY A 205 -7.00 -0.21 -17.07
CA GLY A 205 -7.42 0.16 -18.43
C GLY A 205 -6.90 -0.82 -19.48
N HIS A 206 -6.94 -2.11 -19.19
CA HIS A 206 -6.41 -3.18 -20.06
C HIS A 206 -6.98 -3.10 -21.46
N ASP A 207 -8.24 -2.70 -21.63
CA ASP A 207 -8.87 -2.59 -22.95
C ASP A 207 -8.32 -1.43 -23.80
N GLN A 208 -7.75 -0.40 -23.15
CA GLN A 208 -7.15 0.75 -23.82
C GLN A 208 -5.66 0.55 -24.13
N ALA A 209 -5.02 -0.39 -23.44
CA ALA A 209 -3.58 -0.61 -23.52
C ALA A 209 -3.07 -0.87 -24.95
N PRO A 210 -3.71 -1.72 -25.79
CA PRO A 210 -3.26 -1.93 -27.16
C PRO A 210 -3.24 -0.63 -27.99
N GLY A 211 -4.26 0.21 -27.84
CA GLY A 211 -4.32 1.51 -28.54
C GLY A 211 -3.22 2.49 -28.07
N ILE A 212 -2.86 2.46 -26.78
CA ILE A 212 -1.74 3.27 -26.25
C ILE A 212 -0.42 2.74 -26.80
N VAL A 213 -0.21 1.44 -26.78
CA VAL A 213 1.00 0.80 -27.34
C VAL A 213 1.17 1.14 -28.80
N ALA A 214 0.10 1.03 -29.62
CA ALA A 214 0.15 1.36 -31.02
C ALA A 214 0.55 2.83 -31.27
N ARG A 215 0.03 3.77 -30.48
CA ARG A 215 0.41 5.20 -30.55
C ARG A 215 1.86 5.43 -30.13
N LEU A 216 2.35 4.75 -29.11
CA LEU A 216 3.74 4.86 -28.68
C LEU A 216 4.69 4.29 -29.75
N LEU A 217 4.35 3.16 -30.36
CA LEU A 217 5.14 2.56 -31.44
C LEU A 217 5.19 3.42 -32.71
N ALA A 218 4.19 4.28 -32.93
CA ALA A 218 4.17 5.22 -34.05
C ALA A 218 5.16 6.40 -33.87
N ILE A 219 5.74 6.57 -32.67
CA ILE A 219 6.75 7.61 -32.42
C ILE A 219 8.11 7.10 -32.94
N PRO A 220 8.72 7.74 -33.95
CA PRO A 220 10.00 7.29 -34.49
C PRO A 220 11.14 7.46 -33.47
N GLY A 221 12.10 6.55 -33.50
CA GLY A 221 13.34 6.67 -32.75
C GLY A 221 13.18 6.46 -31.23
N ILE A 222 12.19 5.69 -30.80
CA ILE A 222 12.07 5.25 -29.39
C ILE A 222 12.31 3.74 -29.25
N HIS A 223 12.72 3.36 -28.06
CA HIS A 223 12.72 1.95 -27.63
C HIS A 223 11.63 1.73 -26.59
N LEU A 224 10.58 0.97 -26.92
CA LEU A 224 9.45 0.73 -26.04
C LEU A 224 9.56 -0.62 -25.36
N THR A 225 9.45 -0.63 -24.04
CA THR A 225 9.26 -1.84 -23.23
C THR A 225 7.86 -1.77 -22.60
N VAL A 226 7.06 -2.81 -22.80
CA VAL A 226 5.69 -2.91 -22.23
C VAL A 226 5.68 -3.94 -21.11
N ALA A 227 5.30 -3.53 -19.91
CA ALA A 227 5.09 -4.42 -18.76
C ALA A 227 3.60 -4.67 -18.58
N TYR A 228 3.12 -5.86 -18.94
CA TYR A 228 1.71 -6.27 -18.88
C TYR A 228 1.36 -7.10 -17.63
N GLY A 229 2.30 -7.23 -16.69
CA GLY A 229 2.10 -7.98 -15.45
C GLY A 229 1.94 -9.48 -15.68
N ARG A 230 0.85 -10.05 -15.12
CA ARG A 230 0.53 -11.49 -15.23
C ARG A 230 -0.60 -11.78 -16.21
N ASP A 231 -1.04 -10.80 -16.96
CA ASP A 231 -2.15 -10.96 -17.91
C ASP A 231 -1.63 -11.40 -19.28
N GLU A 232 -1.53 -12.72 -19.47
CA GLU A 232 -1.08 -13.32 -20.73
C GLU A 232 -2.00 -12.96 -21.93
N SER A 233 -3.28 -12.61 -21.67
CA SER A 233 -4.18 -12.20 -22.74
C SER A 233 -3.81 -10.82 -23.31
N LEU A 234 -3.20 -9.95 -22.52
CA LEU A 234 -2.66 -8.67 -22.99
C LEU A 234 -1.41 -8.82 -23.85
N ARG A 235 -0.63 -9.89 -23.61
CA ARG A 235 0.57 -10.17 -24.41
C ARG A 235 0.22 -10.53 -25.85
N ALA A 236 -0.93 -11.17 -26.07
CA ALA A 236 -1.37 -11.63 -27.37
C ALA A 236 -2.07 -10.55 -28.22
N ARG A 237 -2.40 -9.42 -27.63
CA ARG A 237 -3.03 -8.24 -28.27
C ARG A 237 -1.99 -7.22 -28.72
#